data_b257f6229f588b8b8d423bdf90fb757e
#
_entry.id   b257f6229f588b8b8d423bdf90fb757e
#
_cell.length_a   1.000
_cell.length_b   1.000
_cell.length_c   1.000
_cell.angle_alpha   90.00
_cell.angle_beta   90.00
_cell.angle_gamma   90.00
#
_symmetry.space_group_name_H-M   'P 1'
#
loop_
_entity.id
_entity.type
_entity.pdbx_description
1 polymer ?
#
loop_
_entity_poly.entity_id
_entity_poly.type
_entity_poly.pdbx_seq_one_letter_code
_entity_poly.pdbx_strand_id
1 'polypeptide(L)'
;RQIKGFTDVHFCPLYVGDLAQVMLTMLEKRLSGLYHVVSPECLSKYDFGRRIADRFELDGSLIAPVSVYDGGLLAKRSPNLTLRVDKLLAAGVALPGQAAGLEHFHTHFQHGYPELIKSYAG
;
A
#
# COMPACT_ATOMS: atom_id res chain seq x y z
N ARG A 1 14.98 -8.40 15.17
CA ARG A 1 14.10 -7.57 16.01
C ARG A 1 12.66 -7.87 15.64
N GLN A 2 11.83 -8.23 16.60
CA GLN A 2 10.40 -8.45 16.40
C GLN A 2 9.66 -7.11 16.21
N ILE A 3 8.68 -7.09 15.30
CA ILE A 3 7.79 -5.96 15.06
C ILE A 3 6.34 -6.36 15.29
N LYS A 4 5.49 -5.39 15.65
CA LYS A 4 4.05 -5.61 15.85
C LYS A 4 3.29 -5.38 14.55
N GLY A 5 2.48 -6.36 14.14
CA GLY A 5 1.54 -6.25 13.02
C GLY A 5 0.11 -6.19 13.52
N PHE A 6 -0.61 -5.09 13.25
CA PHE A 6 -2.00 -4.95 13.71
C PHE A 6 -2.95 -5.79 12.83
N THR A 7 -3.66 -6.73 13.46
CA THR A 7 -4.60 -7.64 12.81
C THR A 7 -5.97 -7.00 12.53
N ASP A 8 -6.29 -5.96 13.27
CA ASP A 8 -7.58 -5.25 13.27
C ASP A 8 -7.51 -3.82 12.70
N VAL A 9 -6.38 -3.41 12.14
CA VAL A 9 -6.26 -2.16 11.38
C VAL A 9 -6.23 -2.47 9.89
N HIS A 10 -7.31 -2.15 9.18
CA HIS A 10 -7.48 -2.39 7.75
C HIS A 10 -7.23 -1.12 6.94
N PHE A 11 -6.53 -1.26 5.82
CA PHE A 11 -6.22 -0.18 4.89
C PHE A 11 -6.05 -0.72 3.47
N CYS A 12 -6.00 0.15 2.48
CA CYS A 12 -5.92 -0.23 1.07
C CYS A 12 -4.62 0.32 0.47
N PRO A 13 -3.45 -0.27 0.78
CA PRO A 13 -2.17 0.24 0.32
C PRO A 13 -2.04 0.20 -1.19
N LEU A 14 -1.51 1.26 -1.76
CA LEU A 14 -1.17 1.37 -3.18
C LEU A 14 0.32 1.68 -3.30
N TYR A 15 1.02 0.92 -4.15
CA TYR A 15 2.43 1.16 -4.41
C TYR A 15 2.61 2.55 -5.05
N VAL A 16 3.63 3.30 -4.62
CA VAL A 16 3.85 4.69 -5.06
C VAL A 16 4.13 4.80 -6.56
N GLY A 17 4.77 3.80 -7.16
CA GLY A 17 4.98 3.75 -8.62
C GLY A 17 3.66 3.61 -9.39
N ASP A 18 2.75 2.77 -8.89
CA ASP A 18 1.40 2.63 -9.46
C ASP A 18 0.57 3.90 -9.24
N LEU A 19 0.69 4.54 -8.07
CA LEU A 19 0.04 5.84 -7.81
C LEU A 19 0.47 6.89 -8.84
N ALA A 20 1.76 6.99 -9.16
CA ALA A 20 2.27 7.91 -10.16
C ALA A 20 1.64 7.66 -11.55
N GLN A 21 1.53 6.40 -11.97
CA GLN A 21 0.88 6.03 -13.23
C GLN A 21 -0.62 6.37 -13.23
N VAL A 22 -1.32 6.10 -12.13
CA VAL A 22 -2.73 6.47 -11.98
C VAL A 22 -2.91 7.98 -12.09
N MET A 23 -2.04 8.77 -11.45
CA MET A 23 -2.10 10.24 -11.53
C MET A 23 -1.89 10.74 -12.96
N LEU A 24 -0.95 10.17 -13.72
CA LEU A 24 -0.75 10.50 -15.13
C LEU A 24 -2.01 10.19 -15.96
N THR A 25 -2.61 9.02 -15.76
CA THR A 25 -3.85 8.63 -16.43
C THR A 25 -5.01 9.59 -16.09
N MET A 26 -5.12 10.02 -14.83
CA MET A 26 -6.13 11.00 -14.42
C MET A 26 -5.94 12.36 -15.12
N LEU A 27 -4.69 12.80 -15.28
CA LEU A 27 -4.34 14.02 -16.00
C LEU A 27 -4.69 13.91 -17.49
N GLU A 28 -4.31 12.82 -18.15
CA GLU A 28 -4.63 12.54 -19.55
C GLU A 28 -6.15 12.55 -19.81
N LYS A 29 -6.91 11.97 -18.87
CA LYS A 29 -8.40 11.98 -18.91
C LYS A 29 -9.02 13.31 -18.49
N ARG A 30 -8.19 14.28 -18.06
CA ARG A 30 -8.65 15.61 -17.58
C ARG A 30 -9.71 15.51 -16.49
N LEU A 31 -9.54 14.55 -15.57
CA LEU A 31 -10.45 14.40 -14.44
C LEU A 31 -10.36 15.60 -13.51
N SER A 32 -11.52 16.04 -13.00
CA SER A 32 -11.63 17.15 -12.05
C SER A 32 -12.47 16.75 -10.85
N GLY A 33 -12.25 17.43 -9.73
CA GLY A 33 -12.93 17.15 -8.48
C GLY A 33 -12.13 16.19 -7.58
N LEU A 34 -12.78 15.69 -6.53
CA LEU A 34 -12.17 14.84 -5.52
C LEU A 34 -12.34 13.36 -5.88
N TYR A 35 -11.23 12.62 -5.87
CA TYR A 35 -11.18 11.19 -6.04
C TYR A 35 -10.36 10.54 -4.93
N HIS A 36 -10.82 9.39 -4.41
CA HIS A 36 -9.98 8.52 -3.61
C HIS A 36 -9.11 7.67 -4.55
N VAL A 37 -7.81 7.63 -4.27
CA VAL A 37 -6.84 6.86 -5.04
C VAL A 37 -6.08 5.95 -4.09
N VAL A 38 -6.56 4.72 -3.96
CA VAL A 38 -5.98 3.65 -3.15
C VAL A 38 -6.15 2.34 -3.90
N SER A 39 -5.61 1.24 -3.39
CA SER A 39 -5.91 -0.08 -3.95
C SER A 39 -7.40 -0.41 -3.82
N PRO A 40 -8.01 -1.09 -4.81
CA PRO A 40 -9.38 -1.59 -4.68
C PRO A 40 -9.50 -2.73 -3.67
N GLU A 41 -8.39 -3.33 -3.27
CA GLU A 41 -8.30 -4.39 -2.28
C GLU A 41 -7.70 -3.86 -0.98
N CYS A 42 -8.36 -4.15 0.15
CA CYS A 42 -7.93 -3.76 1.48
C CYS A 42 -7.57 -4.98 2.32
N LEU A 43 -6.63 -4.84 3.24
CA LEU A 43 -6.19 -5.91 4.13
C LEU A 43 -5.69 -5.33 5.46
N SER A 44 -5.45 -6.20 6.45
CA SER A 44 -4.87 -5.77 7.71
C SER A 44 -3.39 -5.38 7.55
N LYS A 45 -2.89 -4.56 8.46
CA LYS A 45 -1.44 -4.23 8.49
C LYS A 45 -0.59 -5.46 8.74
N TYR A 46 -1.09 -6.42 9.52
CA TYR A 46 -0.42 -7.70 9.74
C TYR A 46 -0.30 -8.50 8.44
N ASP A 47 -1.42 -8.70 7.72
CA ASP A 47 -1.41 -9.46 6.47
C ASP A 47 -0.56 -8.77 5.39
N PHE A 48 -0.59 -7.45 5.31
CA PHE A 48 0.28 -6.70 4.41
C PHE A 48 1.77 -6.94 4.71
N GLY A 49 2.15 -6.86 5.99
CA GLY A 49 3.52 -7.17 6.41
C GLY A 49 3.94 -8.60 6.08
N ARG A 50 3.04 -9.57 6.29
CA ARG A 50 3.28 -10.98 5.94
C ARG A 50 3.50 -11.17 4.44
N ARG A 51 2.66 -10.56 3.59
CA ARG A 51 2.82 -10.63 2.13
C ARG A 51 4.15 -10.02 1.66
N ILE A 52 4.57 -8.90 2.24
CA ILE A 52 5.90 -8.32 1.97
C ILE A 52 7.00 -9.30 2.38
N ALA A 53 6.93 -9.84 3.60
CA ALA A 53 7.93 -10.78 4.08
C ALA A 53 8.06 -12.00 3.16
N ASP A 54 6.93 -12.60 2.78
CA ASP A 54 6.90 -13.74 1.87
C ASP A 54 7.50 -13.42 0.50
N ARG A 55 7.13 -12.26 -0.07
CA ARG A 55 7.60 -11.86 -1.42
C ARG A 55 9.07 -11.50 -1.46
N PHE A 56 9.61 -10.92 -0.38
CA PHE A 56 11.02 -10.53 -0.26
C PHE A 56 11.87 -11.60 0.44
N GLU A 57 11.34 -12.80 0.65
CA GLU A 57 12.03 -13.93 1.32
C GLU A 57 12.59 -13.56 2.70
N LEU A 58 11.82 -12.73 3.43
CA LEU A 58 12.15 -12.31 4.79
C LEU A 58 11.45 -13.21 5.82
N ASP A 59 12.02 -13.26 7.03
CA ASP A 59 11.44 -14.03 8.13
C ASP A 59 10.14 -13.38 8.66
N GLY A 60 8.99 -13.84 8.16
CA GLY A 60 7.67 -13.38 8.58
C GLY A 60 7.33 -13.73 10.03
N SER A 61 8.04 -14.66 10.69
CA SER A 61 7.82 -14.97 12.10
C SER A 61 8.19 -13.81 13.03
N LEU A 62 8.99 -12.87 12.54
CA LEU A 62 9.33 -11.65 13.26
C LEU A 62 8.17 -10.64 13.34
N ILE A 63 7.07 -10.87 12.62
CA ILE A 63 5.88 -10.03 12.67
C ILE A 63 4.89 -10.65 13.65
N ALA A 64 4.82 -10.10 14.86
CA ALA A 64 3.88 -10.57 15.89
C ALA A 64 2.48 -10.02 15.62
N PRO A 65 1.43 -10.87 15.53
CA PRO A 65 0.05 -10.41 15.42
C PRO A 65 -0.40 -9.80 16.74
N VAL A 66 -0.91 -8.56 16.69
CA VAL A 66 -1.44 -7.85 17.86
C VAL A 66 -2.68 -7.04 17.50
N SER A 67 -3.55 -6.80 18.48
CA SER A 67 -4.62 -5.80 18.32
C SER A 67 -4.06 -4.39 18.47
N VAL A 68 -4.63 -3.43 17.73
CA VAL A 68 -4.26 -2.01 17.88
C VAL A 68 -4.52 -1.49 19.29
N TYR A 69 -5.50 -2.07 19.96
CA TYR A 69 -5.85 -1.70 21.34
C TYR A 69 -4.80 -2.18 22.36
N ASP A 70 -4.09 -3.25 22.05
CA ASP A 70 -3.04 -3.85 22.88
C ASP A 70 -1.62 -3.44 22.44
N GLY A 71 -1.53 -2.64 21.37
CA GLY A 71 -0.27 -2.26 20.74
C GLY A 71 0.60 -1.29 21.56
N GLY A 72 0.08 -0.72 22.66
CA GLY A 72 0.81 0.24 23.51
C GLY A 72 1.03 1.60 22.83
N LEU A 73 0.14 2.00 21.93
CA LEU A 73 0.22 3.29 21.22
C LEU A 73 -0.27 4.42 22.14
N LEU A 74 0.47 5.53 22.18
CA LEU A 74 0.09 6.73 22.92
C LEU A 74 -1.13 7.43 22.30
N ALA A 75 -1.25 7.43 20.98
CA ALA A 75 -2.36 8.02 20.24
C ALA A 75 -3.34 6.93 19.77
N LYS A 76 -4.63 7.19 19.92
CA LYS A 76 -5.65 6.33 19.32
C LYS A 76 -5.49 6.26 17.79
N ARG A 77 -5.61 5.06 17.24
CA ARG A 77 -5.61 4.81 15.80
C ARG A 77 -6.96 4.29 15.37
N SER A 78 -7.45 4.76 14.22
CA SER A 78 -8.66 4.18 13.65
C SER A 78 -8.37 2.74 13.18
N PRO A 79 -9.22 1.76 13.51
CA PRO A 79 -9.11 0.41 12.99
C PRO A 79 -9.52 0.32 11.51
N ASN A 80 -10.34 1.25 11.03
CA ASN A 80 -10.82 1.25 9.65
C ASN A 80 -10.29 2.47 8.90
N LEU A 81 -9.31 2.22 8.02
CA LEU A 81 -8.69 3.19 7.12
C LEU A 81 -9.00 2.86 5.65
N THR A 82 -10.09 2.12 5.40
CA THR A 82 -10.49 1.74 4.05
C THR A 82 -11.19 2.89 3.34
N LEU A 83 -10.97 2.98 2.02
CA LEU A 83 -11.61 3.95 1.16
C LEU A 83 -12.24 3.24 -0.04
N ARG A 84 -13.31 3.78 -0.57
CA ARG A 84 -13.97 3.30 -1.79
C ARG A 84 -13.42 4.04 -2.99
N VAL A 85 -13.21 3.30 -4.07
CA VAL A 85 -12.63 3.81 -5.34
C VAL A 85 -13.62 3.74 -6.51
N ASP A 86 -14.89 3.49 -6.23
CA ASP A 86 -15.93 3.29 -7.27
C ASP A 86 -16.00 4.46 -8.26
N LYS A 87 -15.87 5.70 -7.77
CA LYS A 87 -15.88 6.90 -8.61
C LYS A 87 -14.72 6.92 -9.60
N LEU A 88 -13.53 6.51 -9.16
CA LEU A 88 -12.33 6.48 -10.00
C LEU A 88 -12.43 5.36 -11.04
N LEU A 89 -12.89 4.18 -10.64
CA LEU A 89 -13.12 3.05 -11.54
C LEU A 89 -14.18 3.38 -12.59
N ALA A 90 -15.28 4.04 -12.19
CA ALA A 90 -16.33 4.51 -13.10
C ALA A 90 -15.83 5.55 -14.10
N ALA A 91 -14.80 6.33 -13.76
CA ALA A 91 -14.12 7.24 -14.67
C ALA A 91 -13.18 6.55 -15.67
N GLY A 92 -13.08 5.21 -15.63
CA GLY A 92 -12.26 4.41 -16.54
C GLY A 92 -10.77 4.38 -16.17
N VAL A 93 -10.44 4.63 -14.90
CA VAL A 93 -9.06 4.51 -14.39
C VAL A 93 -8.90 3.14 -13.75
N ALA A 94 -7.99 2.32 -14.27
CA ALA A 94 -7.65 1.04 -13.69
C ALA A 94 -6.75 1.21 -12.45
N LEU A 95 -7.00 0.38 -11.44
CA LEU A 95 -6.19 0.32 -10.23
C LEU A 95 -5.66 -1.11 -10.04
N PRO A 96 -4.37 -1.30 -9.72
CA PRO A 96 -3.84 -2.62 -9.43
C PRO A 96 -4.35 -3.13 -8.09
N GLY A 97 -4.62 -4.43 -8.00
CA GLY A 97 -4.86 -5.12 -6.74
C GLY A 97 -3.57 -5.30 -5.92
N GLN A 98 -3.69 -5.89 -4.73
CA GLN A 98 -2.54 -6.04 -3.81
C GLN A 98 -1.43 -6.93 -4.38
N ALA A 99 -1.78 -8.02 -5.06
CA ALA A 99 -0.79 -8.92 -5.66
C ALA A 99 0.02 -8.22 -6.75
N ALA A 100 -0.66 -7.54 -7.69
CA ALA A 100 0.00 -6.80 -8.77
C ALA A 100 0.87 -5.66 -8.24
N GLY A 101 0.38 -4.88 -7.28
CA GLY A 101 1.14 -3.80 -6.67
C GLY A 101 2.40 -4.29 -5.95
N LEU A 102 2.34 -5.42 -5.27
CA LEU A 102 3.49 -6.03 -4.62
C LEU A 102 4.54 -6.53 -5.63
N GLU A 103 4.09 -7.11 -6.75
CA GLU A 103 5.00 -7.51 -7.85
C GLU A 103 5.70 -6.31 -8.48
N HIS A 104 4.99 -5.21 -8.74
CA HIS A 104 5.59 -3.99 -9.27
C HIS A 104 6.63 -3.43 -8.30
N PHE A 105 6.30 -3.38 -7.01
CA PHE A 105 7.23 -2.94 -5.97
C PHE A 105 8.49 -3.82 -5.92
N HIS A 106 8.33 -5.13 -5.88
CA HIS A 106 9.44 -6.07 -5.83
C HIS A 106 10.34 -5.95 -7.08
N THR A 107 9.75 -5.88 -8.27
CA THR A 107 10.48 -5.71 -9.54
C THR A 107 11.30 -4.42 -9.55
N HIS A 108 10.71 -3.30 -9.14
CA HIS A 108 11.40 -2.03 -9.06
C HIS A 108 12.52 -2.04 -8.02
N PHE A 109 12.31 -2.71 -6.89
CA PHE A 109 13.36 -2.89 -5.88
C PHE A 109 14.55 -3.67 -6.45
N GLN A 110 14.30 -4.78 -7.15
CA GLN A 110 15.36 -5.58 -7.79
C GLN A 110 16.14 -4.82 -8.88
N HIS A 111 15.49 -3.91 -9.59
CA HIS A 111 16.11 -3.08 -10.63
C HIS A 111 16.78 -1.80 -10.08
N GLY A 112 16.96 -1.66 -8.78
CA GLY A 112 17.68 -0.55 -8.17
C GLY A 112 16.94 0.79 -8.20
N TYR A 113 15.61 0.80 -8.35
CA TYR A 113 14.80 2.02 -8.34
C TYR A 113 14.98 2.88 -7.09
N PRO A 114 15.11 2.31 -5.87
CA PRO A 114 15.34 3.13 -4.68
C PRO A 114 16.61 3.98 -4.75
N GLU A 115 17.69 3.40 -5.28
CA GLU A 115 18.98 4.08 -5.46
C GLU A 115 18.91 5.14 -6.55
N LEU A 116 18.21 4.82 -7.64
CA LEU A 116 17.97 5.77 -8.74
C LEU A 116 17.19 6.99 -8.24
N ILE A 117 16.10 6.78 -7.50
CA ILE A 117 15.28 7.88 -6.95
C ILE A 117 16.12 8.74 -5.99
N LYS A 118 16.91 8.13 -5.11
CA LYS A 118 17.79 8.86 -4.20
C LYS A 118 18.81 9.72 -4.94
N SER A 119 19.30 9.29 -6.09
CA SER A 119 20.26 10.06 -6.89
C SER A 119 19.66 11.36 -7.45
N TYR A 120 18.35 11.44 -7.60
CA TYR A 120 17.63 12.66 -8.02
C TYR A 120 17.23 13.58 -6.86
N ALA A 121 17.17 13.03 -5.65
CA ALA A 121 16.80 13.79 -4.45
C ALA A 121 17.98 14.57 -3.84
N GLY A 122 19.17 14.39 -4.37
CA GLY A 122 20.49 15.02 -4.22
C GLY A 122 20.85 15.78 -3.01
#